data_6c91e786b3c00fb491172eccb1cbef77
#
_entry.id   6c91e786b3c00fb491172eccb1cbef77
#
_cell.length_a   1.000
_cell.length_b   1.000
_cell.length_c   1.000
_cell.angle_alpha   90.00
_cell.angle_beta   90.00
_cell.angle_gamma   90.00
#
_symmetry.space_group_name_H-M   'P 1'
#
loop_
_entity.id
_entity.type
_entity.pdbx_description
1 polymer ?
#
loop_
_entity_poly.entity_id
_entity_poly.type
_entity_poly.pdbx_seq_one_letter_code
_entity_poly.pdbx_strand_id
1 'polypeptide(L)'
;MFLDELHKTNSYKIFHEKQKFHFEHTDKLFSYLLIVQFIFVNLAVVFISPKTWIGATSEISIHVYTTLVLSVLITFFPLLCIKTDPGSFFTRSVVAISQMIYSALLIHVTGGRIETHFHVFGSLAFLAFYRDPKVILIATLVTALDHGFRNYLYPQSVFGDLLVSSYRWLEHAAWVIFEDVFLLLFIKKTNEEALELANYEAELELVNSLVEKEVEEKTKDLKIKSQRLEASNEELSQFAYIASHDLREPLRGINNQTSLIMEDCADKLDDYAIKKMERVQTLSQRMEKLLDDLLFYSRVSRIDLSFDQVNLNDVLDDIRLSIQHRLESENLKLIVPKSLPILSCDKARVGEIFRNLIENAYKYNDKDLKEVEVSYIMQRDLQDCPEIIREEMHKHEIVFFVKDNGIGIESDDHKKIFQIFTRLHKKDQFGGGSGSGLSLVKKIVERHNGNIWLESKYGEYTCFYFHLNSNSRANSEKTNCVNT
;
A
#
# COMPACT_ATOMS: atom_id res chain seq x y z
N MET A 1 23.25 -3.16 25.45
CA MET A 1 23.10 -3.82 26.77
C MET A 1 21.64 -3.77 27.27
N PHE A 2 21.02 -2.62 27.60
CA PHE A 2 19.62 -2.56 28.07
C PHE A 2 18.61 -3.08 27.04
N LEU A 3 18.73 -2.67 25.76
CA LEU A 3 17.87 -3.18 24.68
C LEU A 3 18.06 -4.68 24.41
N ASP A 4 19.28 -5.20 24.56
CA ASP A 4 19.56 -6.63 24.38
C ASP A 4 18.96 -7.46 25.52
N GLU A 5 18.95 -6.95 26.75
CA GLU A 5 18.26 -7.60 27.87
C GLU A 5 16.74 -7.58 27.71
N LEU A 6 16.18 -6.44 27.28
CA LEU A 6 14.75 -6.31 27.03
C LEU A 6 14.31 -7.26 25.90
N HIS A 7 15.07 -7.31 24.81
CA HIS A 7 14.84 -8.22 23.68
C HIS A 7 14.85 -9.68 24.12
N LYS A 8 15.88 -10.10 24.85
CA LYS A 8 15.95 -11.46 25.41
C LYS A 8 14.76 -11.80 26.31
N THR A 9 14.39 -10.87 27.19
CA THR A 9 13.25 -11.07 28.09
C THR A 9 11.95 -11.23 27.31
N ASN A 10 11.72 -10.44 26.25
CA ASN A 10 10.52 -10.53 25.44
C ASN A 10 10.49 -11.80 24.60
N SER A 11 11.60 -12.20 23.98
CA SER A 11 11.67 -13.45 23.21
C SER A 11 11.45 -14.70 24.07
N TYR A 12 11.99 -14.75 25.29
CA TYR A 12 11.69 -15.83 26.22
C TYR A 12 10.21 -15.87 26.63
N LYS A 13 9.60 -14.72 26.84
CA LYS A 13 8.17 -14.62 27.14
C LYS A 13 7.32 -15.18 25.99
N ILE A 14 7.58 -14.73 24.76
CA ILE A 14 6.91 -15.20 23.54
C ILE A 14 7.09 -16.72 23.39
N PHE A 15 8.33 -17.23 23.58
CA PHE A 15 8.61 -18.65 23.50
C PHE A 15 7.78 -19.45 24.51
N HIS A 16 7.73 -19.04 25.77
CA HIS A 16 6.99 -19.77 26.81
C HIS A 16 5.48 -19.70 26.60
N GLU A 17 4.94 -18.59 26.14
CA GLU A 17 3.51 -18.46 25.81
C GLU A 17 3.13 -19.43 24.67
N LYS A 18 3.94 -19.48 23.60
CA LYS A 18 3.74 -20.41 22.48
C LYS A 18 3.90 -21.85 22.90
N GLN A 19 4.89 -22.15 23.75
CA GLN A 19 5.11 -23.49 24.27
C GLN A 19 3.92 -23.97 25.10
N LYS A 20 3.36 -23.10 25.96
CA LYS A 20 2.16 -23.43 26.74
C LYS A 20 0.96 -23.70 25.81
N PHE A 21 0.71 -22.83 24.83
CA PHE A 21 -0.34 -23.04 23.85
C PHE A 21 -0.16 -24.37 23.08
N HIS A 22 1.08 -24.71 22.72
CA HIS A 22 1.41 -25.96 22.07
C HIS A 22 1.09 -27.17 22.95
N PHE A 23 1.40 -27.13 24.24
CA PHE A 23 1.07 -28.18 25.18
C PHE A 23 -0.44 -28.40 25.32
N GLU A 24 -1.19 -27.33 25.49
CA GLU A 24 -2.67 -27.36 25.55
C GLU A 24 -3.30 -27.96 24.28
N HIS A 25 -2.73 -27.64 23.12
CA HIS A 25 -3.19 -28.18 21.84
C HIS A 25 -2.85 -29.67 21.70
N THR A 26 -1.67 -30.07 22.13
CA THR A 26 -1.23 -31.48 22.16
C THR A 26 -2.06 -32.30 23.12
N ASP A 27 -2.43 -31.77 24.29
CA ASP A 27 -3.34 -32.43 25.23
C ASP A 27 -4.70 -32.75 24.58
N LYS A 28 -5.25 -31.81 23.78
CA LYS A 28 -6.50 -32.06 23.03
C LYS A 28 -6.33 -33.21 22.04
N LEU A 29 -5.19 -33.27 21.33
CA LEU A 29 -4.90 -34.39 20.43
C LEU A 29 -4.88 -35.71 21.17
N PHE A 30 -4.20 -35.77 22.33
CA PHE A 30 -4.16 -36.99 23.17
C PHE A 30 -5.54 -37.35 23.73
N SER A 31 -6.44 -36.43 24.00
CA SER A 31 -7.80 -36.75 24.42
C SER A 31 -8.53 -37.62 23.39
N TYR A 32 -8.39 -37.29 22.10
CA TYR A 32 -8.96 -38.13 21.03
C TYR A 32 -8.25 -39.47 20.91
N LEU A 33 -6.92 -39.48 20.99
CA LEU A 33 -6.15 -40.72 20.91
C LEU A 33 -6.53 -41.70 22.05
N LEU A 34 -6.67 -41.21 23.28
CA LEU A 34 -7.09 -42.04 24.43
C LEU A 34 -8.46 -42.67 24.23
N ILE A 35 -9.42 -41.95 23.64
CA ILE A 35 -10.74 -42.49 23.33
C ILE A 35 -10.65 -43.57 22.26
N VAL A 36 -9.86 -43.36 21.22
CA VAL A 36 -9.66 -44.34 20.15
C VAL A 36 -8.98 -45.59 20.71
N GLN A 37 -7.94 -45.46 21.57
CA GLN A 37 -7.27 -46.57 22.23
C GLN A 37 -8.21 -47.32 23.16
N PHE A 38 -9.08 -46.65 23.91
CA PHE A 38 -10.11 -47.25 24.73
C PHE A 38 -11.01 -48.17 23.90
N ILE A 39 -11.52 -47.72 22.79
CA ILE A 39 -12.37 -48.51 21.91
C ILE A 39 -11.58 -49.68 21.35
N PHE A 40 -10.36 -49.43 20.86
CA PHE A 40 -9.53 -50.43 20.21
C PHE A 40 -9.14 -51.58 21.14
N VAL A 41 -8.67 -51.31 22.39
CA VAL A 41 -8.26 -52.33 23.31
C VAL A 41 -9.44 -53.19 23.78
N ASN A 42 -10.61 -52.60 23.99
CA ASN A 42 -11.83 -53.33 24.36
C ASN A 42 -12.37 -54.21 23.22
N LEU A 43 -12.26 -53.77 21.99
CA LEU A 43 -12.55 -54.63 20.83
C LEU A 43 -11.53 -55.77 20.72
N ALA A 44 -10.24 -55.45 20.87
CA ALA A 44 -9.17 -56.45 20.79
C ALA A 44 -9.37 -57.60 21.79
N VAL A 45 -9.71 -57.31 23.05
CA VAL A 45 -9.89 -58.38 24.04
C VAL A 45 -11.10 -59.28 23.73
N VAL A 46 -12.19 -58.66 23.20
CA VAL A 46 -13.41 -59.43 22.80
C VAL A 46 -13.14 -60.36 21.61
N PHE A 47 -12.28 -59.97 20.67
CA PHE A 47 -11.94 -60.80 19.52
C PHE A 47 -10.86 -61.81 19.78
N ILE A 48 -9.84 -61.53 20.64
CA ILE A 48 -8.67 -62.38 20.85
C ILE A 48 -8.89 -63.35 22.01
N SER A 49 -9.53 -62.90 23.12
CA SER A 49 -9.70 -63.72 24.33
C SER A 49 -11.12 -63.64 24.90
N PRO A 50 -12.15 -64.00 24.11
CA PRO A 50 -13.57 -63.76 24.48
C PRO A 50 -14.03 -64.69 25.61
N LYS A 51 -13.53 -65.92 25.65
CA LYS A 51 -14.03 -67.00 26.56
C LYS A 51 -12.90 -67.77 27.18
N THR A 52 -13.14 -68.21 28.43
CA THR A 52 -12.32 -69.14 29.13
C THR A 52 -13.12 -70.42 29.29
N TRP A 53 -12.52 -71.60 29.04
CA TRP A 53 -13.14 -72.93 29.22
C TRP A 53 -12.85 -73.48 30.62
N ILE A 54 -13.90 -73.87 31.34
CA ILE A 54 -13.81 -74.52 32.64
C ILE A 54 -14.49 -75.85 32.47
N GLY A 55 -13.69 -76.88 32.18
CA GLY A 55 -14.21 -78.21 31.85
C GLY A 55 -15.03 -78.18 30.55
N ALA A 56 -16.30 -78.57 30.59
CA ALA A 56 -17.22 -78.60 29.46
C ALA A 56 -17.98 -77.29 29.25
N THR A 57 -17.84 -76.32 30.14
CA THR A 57 -18.55 -75.00 30.07
C THR A 57 -17.59 -73.90 29.69
N SER A 58 -18.08 -72.94 28.95
CA SER A 58 -17.29 -71.71 28.60
C SER A 58 -17.93 -70.49 29.26
N GLU A 59 -17.10 -69.68 29.87
CA GLU A 59 -17.49 -68.39 30.48
C GLU A 59 -16.76 -67.22 29.80
N ILE A 60 -17.27 -65.99 29.98
CA ILE A 60 -16.56 -64.83 29.52
C ILE A 60 -15.23 -64.76 30.26
N SER A 61 -14.15 -64.57 29.50
CA SER A 61 -12.81 -64.46 30.04
C SER A 61 -12.69 -63.35 31.07
N ILE A 62 -12.00 -63.59 32.17
CA ILE A 62 -11.67 -62.60 33.19
C ILE A 62 -10.90 -61.40 32.54
N HIS A 63 -10.14 -61.66 31.48
CA HIS A 63 -9.38 -60.66 30.77
C HIS A 63 -10.33 -59.56 30.12
N VAL A 64 -11.58 -59.92 29.74
CA VAL A 64 -12.56 -58.98 29.22
C VAL A 64 -12.95 -57.98 30.31
N TYR A 65 -13.30 -58.45 31.48
CA TYR A 65 -13.73 -57.62 32.61
C TYR A 65 -12.59 -56.75 33.13
N THR A 66 -11.40 -57.31 33.31
CA THR A 66 -10.22 -56.59 33.81
C THR A 66 -9.77 -55.51 32.80
N THR A 67 -9.77 -55.83 31.49
CA THR A 67 -9.44 -54.86 30.45
C THR A 67 -10.42 -53.69 30.43
N LEU A 68 -11.72 -53.95 30.55
CA LEU A 68 -12.74 -52.90 30.56
C LEU A 68 -12.51 -51.96 31.77
N VAL A 69 -12.35 -52.51 32.98
CA VAL A 69 -12.15 -51.69 34.18
C VAL A 69 -10.87 -50.87 34.11
N LEU A 70 -9.76 -51.51 33.72
CA LEU A 70 -8.46 -50.83 33.60
C LEU A 70 -8.49 -49.74 32.50
N SER A 71 -9.05 -50.06 31.35
CA SER A 71 -9.11 -49.10 30.25
C SER A 71 -9.96 -47.86 30.58
N VAL A 72 -11.06 -48.05 31.38
CA VAL A 72 -11.84 -46.90 31.89
C VAL A 72 -10.96 -45.99 32.78
N LEU A 73 -10.21 -46.58 33.73
CA LEU A 73 -9.34 -45.81 34.62
C LEU A 73 -8.22 -45.10 33.88
N ILE A 74 -7.57 -45.79 32.94
CA ILE A 74 -6.46 -45.27 32.13
C ILE A 74 -6.92 -44.13 31.22
N THR A 75 -8.20 -44.16 30.77
CA THR A 75 -8.77 -43.10 29.93
C THR A 75 -9.34 -41.93 30.74
N PHE A 76 -10.14 -42.22 31.76
CA PHE A 76 -10.88 -41.20 32.49
C PHE A 76 -9.96 -40.23 33.23
N PHE A 77 -8.91 -40.74 33.89
CA PHE A 77 -8.04 -39.90 34.70
C PHE A 77 -7.27 -38.85 33.88
N PRO A 78 -6.55 -39.21 32.78
CA PRO A 78 -5.91 -38.19 31.94
C PRO A 78 -6.90 -37.24 31.26
N LEU A 79 -8.09 -37.69 30.84
CA LEU A 79 -9.12 -36.81 30.31
C LEU A 79 -9.58 -35.75 31.32
N LEU A 80 -9.69 -36.16 32.59
CA LEU A 80 -10.00 -35.21 33.69
C LEU A 80 -8.85 -34.20 33.85
N CYS A 81 -7.60 -34.63 33.87
CA CYS A 81 -6.44 -33.73 33.94
C CYS A 81 -6.38 -32.76 32.77
N ILE A 82 -6.58 -33.23 31.52
CA ILE A 82 -6.63 -32.39 30.32
C ILE A 82 -7.74 -31.34 30.42
N LYS A 83 -8.89 -31.70 31.02
CA LYS A 83 -10.01 -30.76 31.19
C LYS A 83 -9.76 -29.70 32.27
N THR A 84 -9.13 -30.10 33.39
CA THR A 84 -8.97 -29.24 34.58
C THR A 84 -7.72 -28.37 34.54
N ASP A 85 -6.62 -28.87 34.01
CA ASP A 85 -5.31 -28.21 33.99
C ASP A 85 -4.53 -28.56 32.71
N PRO A 86 -5.02 -28.10 31.54
CA PRO A 86 -4.39 -28.38 30.26
C PRO A 86 -3.00 -27.75 30.15
N GLY A 87 -2.09 -28.44 29.48
CA GLY A 87 -0.72 -28.01 29.25
C GLY A 87 0.20 -28.06 30.48
N SER A 88 -0.28 -28.48 31.65
CA SER A 88 0.57 -28.58 32.82
C SER A 88 1.54 -29.77 32.72
N PHE A 89 2.67 -29.68 33.41
CA PHE A 89 3.61 -30.78 33.45
C PHE A 89 2.99 -32.05 34.06
N PHE A 90 2.13 -31.89 35.06
CA PHE A 90 1.39 -32.99 35.66
C PHE A 90 0.50 -33.70 34.64
N THR A 91 -0.31 -32.95 33.90
CA THR A 91 -1.21 -33.48 32.86
C THR A 91 -0.43 -34.26 31.81
N ARG A 92 0.65 -33.68 31.27
CA ARG A 92 1.51 -34.34 30.27
C ARG A 92 2.15 -35.61 30.80
N SER A 93 2.57 -35.60 32.07
CA SER A 93 3.12 -36.81 32.75
C SER A 93 2.07 -37.92 32.90
N VAL A 94 0.84 -37.55 33.29
CA VAL A 94 -0.27 -38.48 33.38
C VAL A 94 -0.63 -39.09 32.03
N VAL A 95 -0.65 -38.27 30.98
CA VAL A 95 -0.88 -38.73 29.60
C VAL A 95 0.23 -39.73 29.18
N ALA A 96 1.51 -39.40 29.44
CA ALA A 96 2.63 -40.29 29.12
C ALA A 96 2.52 -41.65 29.83
N ILE A 97 2.24 -41.62 31.11
CA ILE A 97 2.02 -42.86 31.92
C ILE A 97 0.86 -43.67 31.33
N SER A 98 -0.25 -43.03 31.02
CA SER A 98 -1.44 -43.68 30.45
C SER A 98 -1.17 -44.33 29.10
N GLN A 99 -0.41 -43.66 28.22
CA GLN A 99 0.00 -44.22 26.94
C GLN A 99 0.81 -45.49 27.09
N MET A 100 1.75 -45.54 28.05
CA MET A 100 2.58 -46.71 28.29
C MET A 100 1.77 -47.85 28.96
N ILE A 101 0.83 -47.52 29.85
CA ILE A 101 -0.07 -48.51 30.43
C ILE A 101 -1.01 -49.10 29.36
N TYR A 102 -1.50 -48.30 28.39
CA TYR A 102 -2.22 -48.83 27.25
C TYR A 102 -1.39 -49.79 26.42
N SER A 103 -0.12 -49.46 26.17
CA SER A 103 0.81 -50.38 25.49
C SER A 103 0.97 -51.70 26.25
N ALA A 104 1.18 -51.62 27.58
CA ALA A 104 1.30 -52.78 28.43
C ALA A 104 0.03 -53.66 28.45
N LEU A 105 -1.16 -53.01 28.51
CA LEU A 105 -2.45 -53.69 28.47
C LEU A 105 -2.67 -54.41 27.13
N LEU A 106 -2.36 -53.73 26.01
CA LEU A 106 -2.48 -54.30 24.67
C LEU A 106 -1.57 -55.51 24.48
N ILE A 107 -0.31 -55.42 24.91
CA ILE A 107 0.66 -56.54 24.90
C ILE A 107 0.12 -57.71 25.73
N HIS A 108 -0.43 -57.45 26.92
CA HIS A 108 -1.01 -58.48 27.78
C HIS A 108 -2.21 -59.18 27.13
N VAL A 109 -3.17 -58.45 26.63
CA VAL A 109 -4.41 -58.96 26.01
C VAL A 109 -4.11 -59.83 24.79
N THR A 110 -3.05 -59.53 24.07
CA THR A 110 -2.64 -60.26 22.87
C THR A 110 -1.68 -61.43 23.16
N GLY A 111 -1.34 -61.66 24.43
CA GLY A 111 -0.48 -62.74 24.85
C GLY A 111 1.00 -62.55 24.46
N GLY A 112 1.50 -61.32 24.51
CA GLY A 112 2.91 -61.00 24.28
C GLY A 112 3.35 -61.04 22.80
N ARG A 113 2.42 -60.80 21.86
CA ARG A 113 2.76 -60.77 20.43
C ARG A 113 3.71 -59.63 20.11
N ILE A 114 4.72 -59.89 19.29
CA ILE A 114 5.74 -58.91 18.94
C ILE A 114 5.15 -57.70 18.21
N GLU A 115 4.10 -57.90 17.40
CA GLU A 115 3.42 -56.85 16.67
C GLU A 115 2.81 -55.81 17.60
N THR A 116 2.38 -56.18 18.81
CA THR A 116 1.80 -55.25 19.78
C THR A 116 2.84 -54.45 20.55
N HIS A 117 4.09 -54.87 20.54
CA HIS A 117 5.20 -54.07 21.07
C HIS A 117 5.49 -52.83 20.24
N PHE A 118 5.17 -52.86 18.93
CA PHE A 118 5.26 -51.62 18.10
C PHE A 118 4.38 -50.50 18.61
N HIS A 119 3.33 -50.78 19.41
CA HIS A 119 2.53 -49.75 20.04
C HIS A 119 3.33 -48.90 21.04
N VAL A 120 4.36 -49.45 21.70
CA VAL A 120 5.26 -48.68 22.57
C VAL A 120 5.99 -47.62 21.78
N PHE A 121 6.62 -48.01 20.65
CA PHE A 121 7.36 -47.12 19.77
C PHE A 121 6.44 -46.03 19.18
N GLY A 122 5.26 -46.43 18.66
CA GLY A 122 4.28 -45.47 18.17
C GLY A 122 3.82 -44.45 19.23
N SER A 123 3.62 -44.94 20.47
CA SER A 123 3.22 -44.07 21.58
C SER A 123 4.33 -43.10 22.01
N LEU A 124 5.59 -43.54 22.03
CA LEU A 124 6.75 -42.65 22.27
C LEU A 124 6.87 -41.57 21.18
N ALA A 125 6.74 -41.98 19.91
CA ALA A 125 6.74 -41.04 18.80
C ALA A 125 5.61 -39.99 18.91
N PHE A 126 4.39 -40.37 19.30
CA PHE A 126 3.30 -39.43 19.57
C PHE A 126 3.59 -38.53 20.77
N LEU A 127 4.18 -39.06 21.84
CA LEU A 127 4.56 -38.26 23.02
C LEU A 127 5.61 -37.19 22.69
N ALA A 128 6.45 -37.40 21.68
CA ALA A 128 7.40 -36.40 21.21
C ALA A 128 6.73 -35.14 20.66
N PHE A 129 5.45 -35.19 20.29
CA PHE A 129 4.67 -33.97 19.93
C PHE A 129 4.58 -32.97 21.07
N TYR A 130 4.73 -33.38 22.33
CA TYR A 130 4.83 -32.38 23.42
C TYR A 130 6.10 -31.55 23.37
N ARG A 131 7.14 -31.97 22.63
CA ARG A 131 8.45 -31.30 22.62
C ARG A 131 9.06 -31.10 24.01
N ASP A 132 8.69 -31.99 24.94
CA ASP A 132 9.16 -31.99 26.31
C ASP A 132 9.95 -33.31 26.58
N PRO A 133 11.30 -33.22 26.74
CA PRO A 133 12.12 -34.41 26.96
C PRO A 133 11.75 -35.15 28.24
N LYS A 134 11.18 -34.48 29.26
CA LYS A 134 10.77 -35.09 30.50
C LYS A 134 9.63 -36.10 30.32
N VAL A 135 8.73 -35.80 29.35
CA VAL A 135 7.59 -36.64 29.00
C VAL A 135 8.07 -37.97 28.42
N ILE A 136 9.07 -37.94 27.53
CA ILE A 136 9.71 -39.16 26.98
C ILE A 136 10.38 -39.97 28.07
N LEU A 137 11.18 -39.32 28.91
CA LEU A 137 11.87 -40.01 30.00
C LEU A 137 10.90 -40.70 30.98
N ILE A 138 9.75 -40.08 31.28
CA ILE A 138 8.70 -40.68 32.11
C ILE A 138 8.12 -41.93 31.42
N ALA A 139 7.79 -41.82 30.13
CA ALA A 139 7.24 -42.91 29.35
C ALA A 139 8.21 -44.11 29.29
N THR A 140 9.48 -43.83 29.01
CA THR A 140 10.55 -44.85 28.98
C THR A 140 10.71 -45.54 30.32
N LEU A 141 10.69 -44.78 31.42
CA LEU A 141 10.78 -45.37 32.77
C LEU A 141 9.60 -46.29 33.06
N VAL A 142 8.37 -45.88 32.70
CA VAL A 142 7.17 -46.72 32.90
C VAL A 142 7.27 -48.00 32.08
N THR A 143 7.72 -47.94 30.84
CA THR A 143 7.91 -49.10 29.96
C THR A 143 8.98 -50.06 30.54
N ALA A 144 10.11 -49.50 30.97
CA ALA A 144 11.20 -50.31 31.56
C ALA A 144 10.74 -51.02 32.85
N LEU A 145 10.00 -50.33 33.71
CA LEU A 145 9.46 -50.90 34.93
C LEU A 145 8.43 -52.01 34.62
N ASP A 146 7.52 -51.77 33.66
CA ASP A 146 6.52 -52.77 33.27
C ASP A 146 7.18 -54.03 32.71
N HIS A 147 8.07 -53.90 31.75
CA HIS A 147 8.73 -55.06 31.13
C HIS A 147 9.67 -55.77 32.08
N GLY A 148 10.41 -55.05 32.92
CA GLY A 148 11.28 -55.62 33.94
C GLY A 148 10.49 -56.42 34.98
N PHE A 149 9.41 -55.80 35.51
CA PHE A 149 8.58 -56.46 36.55
C PHE A 149 7.86 -57.67 35.98
N ARG A 150 7.23 -57.60 34.82
CA ARG A 150 6.51 -58.70 34.20
C ARG A 150 7.45 -59.78 33.68
N ASN A 151 8.67 -59.50 33.25
CA ASN A 151 9.66 -60.49 32.86
C ASN A 151 9.99 -61.42 34.03
N TYR A 152 9.95 -60.87 35.26
CA TYR A 152 10.28 -61.64 36.44
C TYR A 152 9.09 -62.43 37.00
N LEU A 153 7.90 -61.84 37.05
CA LEU A 153 6.71 -62.38 37.65
C LEU A 153 5.83 -63.19 36.69
N TYR A 154 5.70 -62.72 35.46
CA TYR A 154 4.77 -63.26 34.47
C TYR A 154 5.26 -63.06 33.03
N PRO A 155 6.39 -63.71 32.66
CA PRO A 155 7.06 -63.51 31.40
C PRO A 155 6.18 -63.82 30.19
N GLN A 156 5.28 -64.79 30.28
CA GLN A 156 4.35 -65.14 29.23
C GLN A 156 3.44 -63.99 28.79
N SER A 157 3.12 -63.09 29.71
CA SER A 157 2.26 -61.93 29.39
C SER A 157 2.98 -60.87 28.55
N VAL A 158 4.30 -60.87 28.46
CA VAL A 158 5.10 -59.90 27.68
C VAL A 158 5.70 -60.59 26.45
N PHE A 159 6.20 -61.78 26.55
CA PHE A 159 6.99 -62.47 25.52
C PHE A 159 6.29 -63.66 24.86
N GLY A 160 5.09 -64.05 25.36
CA GLY A 160 4.34 -65.17 24.82
C GLY A 160 4.96 -66.54 25.09
N ASP A 161 6.07 -66.59 25.82
CA ASP A 161 6.81 -67.79 26.10
C ASP A 161 7.06 -67.98 27.63
N LEU A 162 7.11 -69.24 28.11
CA LEU A 162 7.38 -69.58 29.50
C LEU A 162 8.87 -69.69 29.80
N LEU A 163 9.69 -70.03 28.82
CA LEU A 163 11.13 -70.20 28.92
C LEU A 163 11.94 -69.06 28.43
N VAL A 164 11.71 -67.89 29.03
CA VAL A 164 12.36 -66.63 28.62
C VAL A 164 13.62 -66.39 29.42
N SER A 165 14.69 -65.96 28.77
CA SER A 165 15.92 -65.51 29.44
C SER A 165 15.62 -64.36 30.38
N SER A 166 16.18 -64.34 31.57
CA SER A 166 16.05 -63.28 32.58
C SER A 166 16.52 -61.90 32.06
N TYR A 167 17.26 -61.82 30.93
CA TYR A 167 17.81 -60.63 30.33
C TYR A 167 17.07 -60.18 29.10
N ARG A 168 16.00 -60.85 28.64
CA ARG A 168 15.30 -60.49 27.38
C ARG A 168 14.67 -59.09 27.39
N TRP A 169 14.24 -58.64 28.56
CA TRP A 169 13.74 -57.28 28.72
C TRP A 169 14.80 -56.20 28.40
N LEU A 170 16.11 -56.52 28.58
CA LEU A 170 17.21 -55.62 28.22
C LEU A 170 17.31 -55.40 26.70
N GLU A 171 17.01 -56.40 25.89
CA GLU A 171 16.96 -56.29 24.44
C GLU A 171 15.87 -55.30 24.01
N HIS A 172 14.68 -55.40 24.62
CA HIS A 172 13.58 -54.46 24.37
C HIS A 172 13.94 -53.05 24.85
N ALA A 173 14.54 -52.93 26.03
CA ALA A 173 14.99 -51.63 26.56
C ALA A 173 16.05 -50.96 25.65
N ALA A 174 16.95 -51.77 25.05
CA ALA A 174 17.95 -51.23 24.13
C ALA A 174 17.31 -50.58 22.87
N TRP A 175 16.27 -51.21 22.31
CA TRP A 175 15.52 -50.62 21.17
C TRP A 175 14.74 -49.35 21.55
N VAL A 176 14.13 -49.33 22.73
CA VAL A 176 13.45 -48.14 23.25
C VAL A 176 14.45 -46.99 23.46
N ILE A 177 15.61 -47.26 24.06
CA ILE A 177 16.68 -46.28 24.25
C ILE A 177 17.19 -45.76 22.88
N PHE A 178 17.32 -46.66 21.90
CA PHE A 178 17.72 -46.29 20.55
C PHE A 178 16.74 -45.26 19.94
N GLU A 179 15.43 -45.51 20.02
CA GLU A 179 14.41 -44.58 19.56
C GLU A 179 14.45 -43.26 20.35
N ASP A 180 14.54 -43.33 21.68
CA ASP A 180 14.58 -42.18 22.56
C ASP A 180 15.69 -41.20 22.21
N VAL A 181 16.88 -41.68 21.80
CA VAL A 181 17.99 -40.83 21.36
C VAL A 181 17.55 -39.96 20.18
N PHE A 182 16.87 -40.54 19.19
CA PHE A 182 16.38 -39.74 18.02
C PHE A 182 15.24 -38.81 18.40
N LEU A 183 14.32 -39.24 19.26
CA LEU A 183 13.23 -38.39 19.74
C LEU A 183 13.74 -37.21 20.55
N LEU A 184 14.71 -37.40 21.42
CA LEU A 184 15.32 -36.33 22.21
C LEU A 184 16.12 -35.35 21.34
N LEU A 185 16.84 -35.83 20.33
CA LEU A 185 17.52 -34.98 19.35
C LEU A 185 16.51 -34.16 18.53
N PHE A 186 15.42 -34.78 18.09
CA PHE A 186 14.34 -34.11 17.41
C PHE A 186 13.70 -33.02 18.28
N ILE A 187 13.35 -33.34 19.52
CA ILE A 187 12.78 -32.37 20.47
C ILE A 187 13.74 -31.21 20.72
N LYS A 188 15.03 -31.47 20.89
CA LYS A 188 16.05 -30.44 21.09
C LYS A 188 16.06 -29.50 19.88
N LYS A 189 16.17 -30.02 18.66
CA LYS A 189 16.22 -29.23 17.43
C LYS A 189 14.96 -28.38 17.25
N THR A 190 13.78 -28.98 17.46
CA THR A 190 12.50 -28.27 17.30
C THR A 190 12.34 -27.16 18.33
N ASN A 191 12.84 -27.32 19.54
CA ASN A 191 12.82 -26.27 20.57
C ASN A 191 13.81 -25.13 20.25
N GLU A 192 14.98 -25.46 19.68
CA GLU A 192 15.95 -24.47 19.19
C GLU A 192 15.33 -23.62 18.06
N GLU A 193 14.68 -24.24 17.08
CA GLU A 193 13.97 -23.56 15.98
C GLU A 193 12.81 -22.68 16.52
N ALA A 194 12.06 -23.17 17.50
CA ALA A 194 10.98 -22.41 18.12
C ALA A 194 11.50 -21.19 18.90
N LEU A 195 12.65 -21.29 19.55
CA LEU A 195 13.30 -20.17 20.23
C LEU A 195 13.83 -19.14 19.24
N GLU A 196 14.43 -19.59 18.13
CA GLU A 196 14.89 -18.69 17.05
C GLU A 196 13.72 -17.91 16.46
N LEU A 197 12.61 -18.58 16.19
CA LEU A 197 11.39 -17.90 15.70
C LEU A 197 10.87 -16.86 16.71
N ALA A 198 10.88 -17.16 18.00
CA ALA A 198 10.49 -16.20 19.04
C ALA A 198 11.44 -14.99 19.12
N ASN A 199 12.73 -15.17 18.84
CA ASN A 199 13.69 -14.09 18.74
C ASN A 199 13.37 -13.16 17.55
N TYR A 200 13.09 -13.70 16.37
CA TYR A 200 12.70 -12.92 15.20
C TYR A 200 11.41 -12.12 15.43
N GLU A 201 10.42 -12.72 16.08
CA GLU A 201 9.17 -12.01 16.40
C GLU A 201 9.39 -10.87 17.38
N ALA A 202 10.19 -11.07 18.42
CA ALA A 202 10.53 -10.02 19.38
C ALA A 202 11.28 -8.85 18.71
N GLU A 203 12.19 -9.16 17.77
CA GLU A 203 12.90 -8.15 16.97
C GLU A 203 11.94 -7.37 16.07
N LEU A 204 11.03 -8.07 15.39
CA LEU A 204 10.02 -7.45 14.51
C LEU A 204 9.09 -6.51 15.28
N GLU A 205 8.61 -6.91 16.47
CA GLU A 205 7.80 -6.04 17.33
C GLU A 205 8.56 -4.77 17.74
N LEU A 206 9.83 -4.88 18.08
CA LEU A 206 10.67 -3.74 18.42
C LEU A 206 10.84 -2.80 17.24
N VAL A 207 11.20 -3.32 16.05
CA VAL A 207 11.35 -2.52 14.83
C VAL A 207 10.05 -1.81 14.47
N ASN A 208 8.91 -2.52 14.48
CA ASN A 208 7.61 -1.92 14.19
C ASN A 208 7.29 -0.77 15.16
N SER A 209 7.56 -0.93 16.46
CA SER A 209 7.31 0.12 17.43
C SER A 209 8.17 1.38 17.21
N LEU A 210 9.41 1.21 16.73
CA LEU A 210 10.31 2.32 16.38
C LEU A 210 9.85 3.02 15.09
N VAL A 211 9.46 2.26 14.07
CA VAL A 211 8.92 2.79 12.82
C VAL A 211 7.64 3.58 13.05
N GLU A 212 6.71 3.06 13.87
CA GLU A 212 5.47 3.78 14.22
C GLU A 212 5.74 5.14 14.84
N LYS A 213 6.69 5.21 15.80
CA LYS A 213 7.09 6.49 16.42
C LYS A 213 7.69 7.45 15.41
N GLU A 214 8.59 6.98 14.55
CA GLU A 214 9.20 7.83 13.51
C GLU A 214 8.15 8.34 12.52
N VAL A 215 7.20 7.50 12.09
CA VAL A 215 6.09 7.89 11.22
C VAL A 215 5.22 8.96 11.89
N GLU A 216 4.88 8.79 13.16
CA GLU A 216 4.10 9.78 13.91
C GLU A 216 4.81 11.14 13.98
N GLU A 217 6.11 11.16 14.34
CA GLU A 217 6.91 12.38 14.38
C GLU A 217 7.00 13.07 13.01
N LYS A 218 7.29 12.31 11.95
CA LYS A 218 7.37 12.85 10.58
C LYS A 218 6.03 13.39 10.10
N THR A 219 4.94 12.68 10.40
CA THR A 219 3.59 13.13 10.03
C THR A 219 3.23 14.43 10.71
N LYS A 220 3.56 14.57 11.99
CA LYS A 220 3.36 15.83 12.75
C LYS A 220 4.17 16.98 12.16
N ASP A 221 5.45 16.74 11.84
CA ASP A 221 6.33 17.77 11.25
C ASP A 221 5.84 18.21 9.86
N LEU A 222 5.44 17.24 9.01
CA LEU A 222 4.85 17.53 7.72
C LEU A 222 3.56 18.36 7.82
N LYS A 223 2.69 18.05 8.78
CA LYS A 223 1.46 18.82 9.01
C LYS A 223 1.75 20.27 9.39
N ILE A 224 2.72 20.47 10.30
CA ILE A 224 3.13 21.84 10.70
C ILE A 224 3.71 22.60 9.50
N LYS A 225 4.56 21.96 8.69
CA LYS A 225 5.15 22.60 7.50
C LYS A 225 4.08 22.94 6.46
N SER A 226 3.11 22.05 6.24
CA SER A 226 1.98 22.30 5.32
C SER A 226 1.17 23.52 5.77
N GLN A 227 0.80 23.58 7.05
CA GLN A 227 0.05 24.70 7.59
C GLN A 227 0.81 26.04 7.48
N ARG A 228 2.12 26.03 7.74
CA ARG A 228 2.95 27.24 7.58
C ARG A 228 3.03 27.69 6.11
N LEU A 229 3.14 26.73 5.19
CA LEU A 229 3.19 27.03 3.76
C LEU A 229 1.85 27.60 3.27
N GLU A 230 0.73 27.04 3.73
CA GLU A 230 -0.61 27.58 3.44
C GLU A 230 -0.77 29.01 3.97
N ALA A 231 -0.43 29.26 5.23
CA ALA A 231 -0.50 30.59 5.83
C ALA A 231 0.39 31.60 5.09
N SER A 232 1.63 31.26 4.75
CA SER A 232 2.53 32.12 3.99
C SER A 232 2.00 32.42 2.58
N ASN A 233 1.38 31.43 1.94
CA ASN A 233 0.75 31.62 0.61
C ASN A 233 -0.50 32.53 0.70
N GLU A 234 -1.25 32.45 1.81
CA GLU A 234 -2.36 33.35 2.09
C GLU A 234 -1.89 34.79 2.28
N GLU A 235 -0.88 35.00 3.11
CA GLU A 235 -0.29 36.32 3.35
C GLU A 235 0.24 36.94 2.06
N LEU A 236 0.99 36.18 1.26
CA LEU A 236 1.54 36.67 -0.02
C LEU A 236 0.42 37.08 -1.00
N SER A 237 -0.65 36.34 -1.02
CA SER A 237 -1.78 36.62 -1.89
C SER A 237 -2.61 37.84 -1.43
N GLN A 238 -2.78 38.01 -0.12
CA GLN A 238 -3.41 39.20 0.45
C GLN A 238 -2.55 40.42 0.18
N PHE A 239 -1.24 40.34 0.37
CA PHE A 239 -0.31 41.41 0.01
C PHE A 239 -0.41 41.80 -1.45
N ALA A 240 -0.40 40.85 -2.38
CA ALA A 240 -0.55 41.11 -3.83
C ALA A 240 -1.87 41.78 -4.14
N TYR A 241 -2.96 41.42 -3.45
CA TYR A 241 -4.28 42.03 -3.64
C TYR A 241 -4.30 43.48 -3.17
N ILE A 242 -3.87 43.76 -1.94
CA ILE A 242 -3.84 45.12 -1.34
C ILE A 242 -2.93 46.04 -2.17
N ALA A 243 -1.69 45.58 -2.42
CA ALA A 243 -0.73 46.37 -3.22
C ALA A 243 -1.26 46.71 -4.63
N SER A 244 -1.94 45.76 -5.27
CA SER A 244 -2.50 46.02 -6.61
C SER A 244 -3.68 46.98 -6.57
N HIS A 245 -4.52 46.91 -5.54
CA HIS A 245 -5.63 47.84 -5.33
C HIS A 245 -5.10 49.28 -5.13
N ASP A 246 -4.16 49.44 -4.20
CA ASP A 246 -3.64 50.74 -3.82
C ASP A 246 -2.77 51.38 -4.90
N LEU A 247 -2.19 50.60 -5.81
CA LEU A 247 -1.48 51.08 -6.98
C LEU A 247 -2.42 51.44 -8.15
N ARG A 248 -3.61 50.82 -8.24
CA ARG A 248 -4.57 51.11 -9.32
C ARG A 248 -5.19 52.49 -9.18
N GLU A 249 -5.49 52.94 -7.97
CA GLU A 249 -6.14 54.24 -7.72
C GLU A 249 -5.30 55.41 -8.22
N PRO A 250 -4.00 55.58 -7.87
CA PRO A 250 -3.16 56.65 -8.39
C PRO A 250 -2.93 56.55 -9.90
N LEU A 251 -2.86 55.33 -10.49
CA LEU A 251 -2.73 55.18 -11.93
C LEU A 251 -3.95 55.68 -12.68
N ARG A 252 -5.15 55.38 -12.17
CA ARG A 252 -6.40 55.93 -12.69
C ARG A 252 -6.43 57.44 -12.59
N GLY A 253 -5.93 58.00 -11.47
CA GLY A 253 -5.76 59.45 -11.30
C GLY A 253 -4.84 60.07 -12.35
N ILE A 254 -3.67 59.46 -12.59
CA ILE A 254 -2.72 59.92 -13.64
C ILE A 254 -3.37 59.87 -15.03
N ASN A 255 -4.05 58.78 -15.35
CA ASN A 255 -4.69 58.61 -16.65
C ASN A 255 -5.79 59.65 -16.87
N ASN A 256 -6.66 59.88 -15.87
CA ASN A 256 -7.72 60.88 -15.93
C ASN A 256 -7.16 62.33 -16.07
N GLN A 257 -6.14 62.67 -15.25
CA GLN A 257 -5.54 64.00 -15.33
C GLN A 257 -4.86 64.26 -16.70
N THR A 258 -4.18 63.24 -17.23
CA THR A 258 -3.55 63.30 -18.53
C THR A 258 -4.61 63.50 -19.67
N SER A 259 -5.74 62.80 -19.57
CA SER A 259 -6.85 62.93 -20.50
C SER A 259 -7.46 64.37 -20.46
N LEU A 260 -7.71 64.87 -19.24
CA LEU A 260 -8.25 66.23 -19.06
C LEU A 260 -7.29 67.31 -19.61
N ILE A 261 -5.97 67.14 -19.36
CA ILE A 261 -4.99 68.11 -19.95
C ILE A 261 -5.00 68.05 -21.46
N MET A 262 -5.12 66.89 -22.08
CA MET A 262 -5.19 66.72 -23.52
C MET A 262 -6.48 67.28 -24.08
N GLU A 263 -7.59 67.28 -23.37
CA GLU A 263 -8.91 67.72 -23.74
C GLU A 263 -9.02 69.24 -23.56
N ASP A 264 -8.70 69.75 -22.36
CA ASP A 264 -8.87 71.16 -21.98
C ASP A 264 -7.81 72.13 -22.58
N CYS A 265 -6.64 71.58 -22.90
CA CYS A 265 -5.50 72.34 -23.40
C CYS A 265 -5.09 71.94 -24.83
N ALA A 266 -5.97 71.25 -25.60
CA ALA A 266 -5.66 70.81 -26.95
C ALA A 266 -5.08 71.89 -27.85
N ASP A 267 -5.63 73.11 -27.82
CA ASP A 267 -5.20 74.30 -28.62
C ASP A 267 -3.89 74.94 -28.17
N LYS A 268 -3.37 74.52 -26.94
CA LYS A 268 -2.15 75.09 -26.33
C LYS A 268 -0.97 74.10 -26.29
N LEU A 269 -1.21 72.83 -26.60
CA LEU A 269 -0.19 71.78 -26.61
C LEU A 269 0.44 71.71 -28.04
N ASP A 270 1.75 71.67 -28.08
CA ASP A 270 2.46 71.30 -29.30
C ASP A 270 2.47 69.80 -29.55
N ASP A 271 2.77 69.38 -30.77
CA ASP A 271 2.82 67.95 -31.16
C ASP A 271 3.76 67.10 -30.24
N TYR A 272 4.80 67.75 -29.70
CA TYR A 272 5.72 67.11 -28.81
C TYR A 272 5.07 66.83 -27.44
N ALA A 273 4.36 67.75 -26.87
CA ALA A 273 3.64 67.62 -25.62
C ALA A 273 2.52 66.55 -25.74
N ILE A 274 1.75 66.57 -26.83
CA ILE A 274 0.70 65.62 -27.15
C ILE A 274 1.31 64.21 -27.17
N LYS A 275 2.39 63.96 -27.92
CA LYS A 275 3.07 62.64 -27.93
C LYS A 275 3.58 62.23 -26.59
N LYS A 276 4.01 63.15 -25.71
CA LYS A 276 4.44 62.81 -24.33
C LYS A 276 3.25 62.43 -23.47
N MET A 277 2.12 63.09 -23.57
CA MET A 277 0.89 62.77 -22.84
C MET A 277 0.34 61.39 -23.26
N GLU A 278 0.25 61.14 -24.58
CA GLU A 278 -0.12 59.79 -25.08
C GLU A 278 0.79 58.69 -24.56
N ARG A 279 2.09 59.00 -24.43
CA ARG A 279 3.04 58.03 -23.85
C ARG A 279 2.78 57.80 -22.37
N VAL A 280 2.43 58.83 -21.59
CA VAL A 280 2.06 58.68 -20.16
C VAL A 280 0.79 57.86 -20.04
N GLN A 281 -0.24 58.10 -20.83
CA GLN A 281 -1.47 57.30 -20.87
C GLN A 281 -1.17 55.83 -21.19
N THR A 282 -0.38 55.58 -22.24
CA THR A 282 0.02 54.21 -22.62
C THR A 282 0.76 53.50 -21.51
N LEU A 283 1.62 54.21 -20.78
CA LEU A 283 2.36 53.62 -19.64
C LEU A 283 1.44 53.33 -18.45
N SER A 284 0.51 54.24 -18.15
CA SER A 284 -0.47 54.06 -17.08
C SER A 284 -1.39 52.86 -17.34
N GLN A 285 -1.99 52.80 -18.54
CA GLN A 285 -2.83 51.66 -18.96
C GLN A 285 -2.08 50.34 -18.92
N ARG A 286 -0.78 50.35 -19.29
CA ARG A 286 0.04 49.15 -19.19
C ARG A 286 0.26 48.71 -17.75
N MET A 287 0.50 49.64 -16.82
CA MET A 287 0.65 49.32 -15.40
C MET A 287 -0.66 48.76 -14.82
N GLU A 288 -1.82 49.32 -15.17
CA GLU A 288 -3.12 48.76 -14.80
C GLU A 288 -3.25 47.30 -15.26
N LYS A 289 -2.93 47.03 -16.54
CA LYS A 289 -2.96 45.67 -17.08
C LYS A 289 -2.02 44.71 -16.35
N LEU A 290 -0.80 45.12 -15.99
CA LEU A 290 0.15 44.30 -15.21
C LEU A 290 -0.41 43.99 -13.83
N LEU A 291 -1.06 44.94 -13.16
CA LEU A 291 -1.70 44.76 -11.87
C LEU A 291 -2.89 43.78 -11.95
N ASP A 292 -3.71 43.93 -12.99
CA ASP A 292 -4.83 43.01 -13.25
C ASP A 292 -4.34 41.58 -13.50
N ASP A 293 -3.29 41.41 -14.30
CA ASP A 293 -2.68 40.11 -14.56
C ASP A 293 -2.07 39.49 -13.28
N LEU A 294 -1.42 40.30 -12.45
CA LEU A 294 -0.89 39.82 -11.15
C LEU A 294 -2.00 39.36 -10.20
N LEU A 295 -3.08 40.15 -10.11
CA LEU A 295 -4.25 39.77 -9.31
C LEU A 295 -4.91 38.52 -9.83
N PHE A 296 -5.05 38.41 -11.15
CA PHE A 296 -5.64 37.22 -11.77
C PHE A 296 -4.78 35.98 -11.53
N TYR A 297 -3.47 36.08 -11.68
CA TYR A 297 -2.52 35.00 -11.37
C TYR A 297 -2.62 34.54 -9.90
N SER A 298 -2.71 35.49 -8.97
CA SER A 298 -2.91 35.20 -7.55
C SER A 298 -4.25 34.50 -7.27
N ARG A 299 -5.34 34.97 -7.91
CA ARG A 299 -6.69 34.42 -7.75
C ARG A 299 -6.84 33.01 -8.35
N VAL A 300 -6.25 32.77 -9.54
CA VAL A 300 -6.30 31.43 -10.17
C VAL A 300 -5.76 30.35 -9.24
N SER A 301 -4.86 30.67 -8.32
CA SER A 301 -4.33 29.72 -7.34
C SER A 301 -5.35 29.31 -6.26
N ARG A 302 -6.45 30.05 -6.05
CA ARG A 302 -7.39 29.89 -4.92
C ARG A 302 -8.81 29.49 -5.29
N ILE A 303 -9.27 29.92 -6.48
CA ILE A 303 -10.66 29.67 -6.90
C ILE A 303 -10.80 28.17 -7.18
N ASP A 304 -11.77 27.53 -6.55
CA ASP A 304 -12.13 26.17 -6.90
C ASP A 304 -12.60 26.12 -8.35
N LEU A 305 -12.02 25.19 -9.11
CA LEU A 305 -12.40 25.01 -10.51
C LEU A 305 -13.79 24.36 -10.56
N SER A 306 -14.66 24.92 -11.42
CA SER A 306 -15.95 24.30 -11.72
C SER A 306 -15.77 23.33 -12.88
N PHE A 307 -15.84 22.04 -12.60
CA PHE A 307 -15.69 21.01 -13.63
C PHE A 307 -17.04 20.61 -14.21
N ASP A 308 -17.31 21.10 -15.43
CA ASP A 308 -18.49 20.77 -16.21
C ASP A 308 -18.11 20.02 -17.49
N GLN A 309 -19.06 19.31 -18.10
CA GLN A 309 -18.88 18.73 -19.44
C GLN A 309 -18.95 19.85 -20.48
N VAL A 310 -17.79 20.29 -20.95
CA VAL A 310 -17.63 21.42 -21.85
C VAL A 310 -17.34 20.95 -23.26
N ASN A 311 -18.17 21.40 -24.23
CA ASN A 311 -17.85 21.26 -25.64
C ASN A 311 -16.82 22.33 -26.03
N LEU A 312 -15.59 21.91 -26.30
CA LEU A 312 -14.49 22.81 -26.59
C LEU A 312 -14.66 23.54 -27.93
N ASN A 313 -15.54 23.10 -28.84
CA ASN A 313 -15.88 23.81 -30.05
C ASN A 313 -16.62 25.13 -29.73
N ASP A 314 -17.56 25.08 -28.75
CA ASP A 314 -18.28 26.29 -28.33
C ASP A 314 -17.32 27.33 -27.73
N VAL A 315 -16.27 26.89 -27.03
CA VAL A 315 -15.21 27.75 -26.49
C VAL A 315 -14.42 28.43 -27.63
N LEU A 316 -14.06 27.64 -28.66
CA LEU A 316 -13.36 28.20 -29.83
C LEU A 316 -14.24 29.15 -30.65
N ASP A 317 -15.54 28.88 -30.77
CA ASP A 317 -16.48 29.75 -31.47
C ASP A 317 -16.64 31.08 -30.73
N ASP A 318 -16.75 31.10 -29.40
CA ASP A 318 -16.74 32.30 -28.56
C ASP A 318 -15.44 33.12 -28.80
N ILE A 319 -14.28 32.46 -28.89
CA ILE A 319 -12.99 33.12 -29.16
C ILE A 319 -12.98 33.66 -30.60
N ARG A 320 -13.41 32.88 -31.60
CA ARG A 320 -13.47 33.30 -33.00
C ARG A 320 -14.30 34.59 -33.18
N LEU A 321 -15.47 34.67 -32.54
CA LEU A 321 -16.31 35.85 -32.53
C LEU A 321 -15.57 37.05 -31.92
N SER A 322 -14.84 36.85 -30.82
CA SER A 322 -14.11 37.94 -30.16
C SER A 322 -12.94 38.52 -30.99
N ILE A 323 -12.36 37.73 -31.91
CA ILE A 323 -11.24 38.14 -32.78
C ILE A 323 -11.66 38.35 -34.23
N GLN A 324 -12.97 38.32 -34.55
CA GLN A 324 -13.47 38.39 -35.91
C GLN A 324 -12.96 39.61 -36.70
N HIS A 325 -12.94 40.78 -36.09
CA HIS A 325 -12.41 41.98 -36.72
C HIS A 325 -10.93 41.84 -37.14
N ARG A 326 -10.13 41.12 -36.34
CA ARG A 326 -8.72 40.84 -36.65
C ARG A 326 -8.55 39.78 -37.72
N LEU A 327 -9.45 38.76 -37.76
CA LEU A 327 -9.47 37.75 -38.82
C LEU A 327 -9.65 38.39 -40.19
N GLU A 328 -10.50 39.44 -40.26
CA GLU A 328 -10.82 40.14 -41.50
C GLU A 328 -9.76 41.22 -41.87
N SER A 329 -9.25 42.00 -40.88
CA SER A 329 -8.37 43.16 -41.15
C SER A 329 -6.89 42.80 -41.24
N GLU A 330 -6.43 41.69 -40.64
CA GLU A 330 -5.00 41.37 -40.49
C GLU A 330 -4.59 40.02 -41.12
N ASN A 331 -5.40 39.52 -42.07
CA ASN A 331 -5.12 38.30 -42.83
C ASN A 331 -4.79 37.09 -41.94
N LEU A 332 -5.52 36.94 -40.83
CA LEU A 332 -5.38 35.84 -39.88
C LEU A 332 -6.32 34.69 -40.24
N LYS A 333 -5.80 33.46 -40.36
CA LYS A 333 -6.55 32.25 -40.63
C LYS A 333 -6.50 31.33 -39.43
N LEU A 334 -7.63 31.12 -38.74
CA LEU A 334 -7.77 30.16 -37.68
C LEU A 334 -8.25 28.82 -38.27
N ILE A 335 -7.40 27.78 -38.18
CA ILE A 335 -7.61 26.45 -38.75
C ILE A 335 -7.96 25.48 -37.62
N VAL A 336 -9.11 24.83 -37.72
CA VAL A 336 -9.53 23.75 -36.80
C VAL A 336 -9.82 22.51 -37.64
N PRO A 337 -8.83 21.64 -37.90
CA PRO A 337 -8.94 20.56 -38.86
C PRO A 337 -9.96 19.49 -38.47
N LYS A 338 -10.21 19.31 -37.18
CA LYS A 338 -11.17 18.35 -36.63
C LYS A 338 -11.89 18.94 -35.41
N SER A 339 -13.14 18.54 -35.22
CA SER A 339 -13.96 18.95 -34.08
C SER A 339 -13.30 18.54 -32.77
N LEU A 340 -13.17 19.49 -31.82
CA LEU A 340 -12.60 19.24 -30.52
C LEU A 340 -13.52 18.38 -29.66
N PRO A 341 -12.97 17.57 -28.71
CA PRO A 341 -13.77 16.71 -27.84
C PRO A 341 -14.53 17.51 -26.78
N ILE A 342 -15.53 16.85 -26.20
CA ILE A 342 -16.14 17.30 -24.93
C ILE A 342 -15.22 16.85 -23.79
N LEU A 343 -14.92 17.79 -22.88
CA LEU A 343 -14.00 17.54 -21.78
C LEU A 343 -14.61 18.04 -20.46
N SER A 344 -14.39 17.27 -19.37
CA SER A 344 -14.72 17.76 -18.03
C SER A 344 -13.66 18.77 -17.57
N CYS A 345 -14.02 20.06 -17.59
CA CYS A 345 -13.08 21.16 -17.28
C CYS A 345 -13.83 22.43 -16.87
N ASP A 346 -13.10 23.42 -16.39
CA ASP A 346 -13.63 24.79 -16.17
C ASP A 346 -13.65 25.55 -17.50
N LYS A 347 -14.87 25.80 -18.05
CA LYS A 347 -15.08 26.45 -19.33
C LYS A 347 -14.34 27.79 -19.44
N ALA A 348 -14.45 28.65 -18.42
CA ALA A 348 -13.85 29.96 -18.42
C ALA A 348 -12.32 29.90 -18.42
N ARG A 349 -11.74 29.03 -17.63
CA ARG A 349 -10.30 28.88 -17.52
C ARG A 349 -9.68 28.22 -18.76
N VAL A 350 -10.32 27.19 -19.29
CA VAL A 350 -9.85 26.58 -20.55
C VAL A 350 -10.00 27.57 -21.72
N GLY A 351 -11.05 28.40 -21.73
CA GLY A 351 -11.17 29.50 -22.69
C GLY A 351 -10.00 30.48 -22.60
N GLU A 352 -9.52 30.79 -21.40
CA GLU A 352 -8.33 31.64 -21.22
C GLU A 352 -7.04 30.98 -21.75
N ILE A 353 -6.88 29.64 -21.65
CA ILE A 353 -5.75 28.94 -22.28
C ILE A 353 -5.74 29.18 -23.78
N PHE A 354 -6.83 28.84 -24.47
CA PHE A 354 -6.91 28.99 -25.93
C PHE A 354 -6.77 30.42 -26.35
N ARG A 355 -7.42 31.36 -25.66
CA ARG A 355 -7.34 32.80 -25.98
C ARG A 355 -5.90 33.29 -25.91
N ASN A 356 -5.19 33.03 -24.83
CA ASN A 356 -3.80 33.47 -24.66
C ASN A 356 -2.86 32.87 -25.72
N LEU A 357 -3.03 31.56 -26.03
CA LEU A 357 -2.19 30.90 -27.03
C LEU A 357 -2.47 31.43 -28.44
N ILE A 358 -3.74 31.64 -28.82
CA ILE A 358 -4.15 32.16 -30.12
C ILE A 358 -3.71 33.63 -30.26
N GLU A 359 -3.88 34.45 -29.21
CA GLU A 359 -3.41 35.85 -29.23
C GLU A 359 -1.89 35.96 -29.37
N ASN A 360 -1.13 35.07 -28.73
CA ASN A 360 0.32 35.01 -28.87
C ASN A 360 0.72 34.58 -30.29
N ALA A 361 0.08 33.54 -30.83
CA ALA A 361 0.31 33.03 -32.18
C ALA A 361 0.12 34.10 -33.25
N TYR A 362 -0.91 34.94 -33.09
CA TYR A 362 -1.18 36.09 -33.94
C TYR A 362 -0.17 37.22 -33.74
N LYS A 363 0.10 37.56 -32.50
CA LYS A 363 0.92 38.74 -32.13
C LYS A 363 2.40 38.58 -32.51
N TYR A 364 2.95 37.38 -32.35
CA TYR A 364 4.35 37.07 -32.64
C TYR A 364 4.51 36.41 -34.02
N ASN A 365 3.80 36.98 -35.02
CA ASN A 365 3.80 36.48 -36.39
C ASN A 365 4.06 37.63 -37.35
N ASP A 366 5.09 37.54 -38.16
CA ASP A 366 5.56 38.52 -39.14
C ASP A 366 5.22 38.15 -40.59
N LYS A 367 4.42 37.08 -40.79
CA LYS A 367 4.05 36.61 -42.14
C LYS A 367 2.87 37.40 -42.68
N ASP A 368 2.80 37.52 -44.00
CA ASP A 368 1.66 38.17 -44.72
C ASP A 368 0.35 37.41 -44.49
N LEU A 369 0.41 36.07 -44.44
CA LEU A 369 -0.68 35.21 -44.06
C LEU A 369 -0.36 34.57 -42.73
N LYS A 370 -1.04 34.95 -41.67
CA LYS A 370 -0.89 34.40 -40.34
C LYS A 370 -1.79 33.20 -40.20
N GLU A 371 -1.21 32.02 -39.96
CA GLU A 371 -1.96 30.78 -39.75
C GLU A 371 -1.82 30.29 -38.31
N VAL A 372 -2.96 29.98 -37.70
CA VAL A 372 -3.02 29.40 -36.36
C VAL A 372 -3.86 28.14 -36.44
N GLU A 373 -3.27 27.00 -36.15
CA GLU A 373 -3.94 25.70 -36.10
C GLU A 373 -4.20 25.30 -34.67
N VAL A 374 -5.47 24.95 -34.34
CA VAL A 374 -5.89 24.42 -33.06
C VAL A 374 -6.43 23.01 -33.27
N SER A 375 -5.83 22.02 -32.61
CA SER A 375 -6.27 20.65 -32.74
C SER A 375 -5.82 19.82 -31.52
N TYR A 376 -5.97 18.50 -31.62
CA TYR A 376 -5.54 17.55 -30.57
C TYR A 376 -5.03 16.25 -31.16
N ILE A 377 -4.27 15.50 -30.38
CA ILE A 377 -3.71 14.20 -30.71
C ILE A 377 -4.27 13.21 -29.69
N MET A 378 -4.69 12.02 -30.15
CA MET A 378 -5.07 10.92 -29.28
C MET A 378 -3.96 9.86 -29.24
N GLN A 379 -3.94 9.08 -28.18
CA GLN A 379 -2.97 7.99 -28.01
C GLN A 379 -2.92 7.01 -29.22
N ARG A 380 -4.03 6.83 -29.92
CA ARG A 380 -4.11 6.01 -31.15
C ARG A 380 -3.41 6.61 -32.38
N ASP A 381 -3.13 7.92 -32.35
CA ASP A 381 -2.61 8.68 -33.50
C ASP A 381 -1.07 8.89 -33.40
N LEU A 382 -0.39 8.10 -32.53
CA LEU A 382 1.03 8.28 -32.16
C LEU A 382 2.06 7.98 -33.23
N GLN A 383 1.70 7.27 -34.33
CA GLN A 383 2.68 6.81 -35.30
C GLN A 383 3.42 7.94 -36.04
N ASP A 384 2.78 9.11 -36.20
CA ASP A 384 3.33 10.26 -36.92
C ASP A 384 3.73 11.45 -36.02
N CYS A 385 3.82 11.24 -34.70
CA CYS A 385 4.08 12.33 -33.75
C CYS A 385 5.57 12.46 -33.38
N PRO A 386 6.06 13.69 -33.08
CA PRO A 386 7.39 13.93 -32.53
C PRO A 386 7.67 13.11 -31.27
N GLU A 387 8.95 12.75 -31.04
CA GLU A 387 9.37 11.87 -29.93
C GLU A 387 8.97 12.43 -28.55
N ILE A 388 9.06 13.75 -28.37
CA ILE A 388 8.66 14.45 -27.13
C ILE A 388 7.15 14.26 -26.80
N ILE A 389 6.31 14.11 -27.82
CA ILE A 389 4.87 13.87 -27.65
C ILE A 389 4.62 12.41 -27.30
N ARG A 390 5.37 11.46 -27.86
CA ARG A 390 5.23 10.05 -27.57
C ARG A 390 5.53 9.71 -26.11
N GLU A 391 6.56 10.32 -25.52
CA GLU A 391 6.92 10.11 -24.11
C GLU A 391 5.82 10.61 -23.14
N GLU A 392 5.22 11.77 -23.43
CA GLU A 392 4.16 12.34 -22.58
C GLU A 392 2.80 11.65 -22.82
N MET A 393 2.49 11.24 -24.03
CA MET A 393 1.21 10.57 -24.36
C MET A 393 1.09 9.14 -23.82
N HIS A 394 2.17 8.47 -23.41
CA HIS A 394 2.05 7.20 -22.66
C HIS A 394 1.28 7.36 -21.34
N LYS A 395 1.12 8.59 -20.86
CA LYS A 395 0.46 8.93 -19.59
C LYS A 395 -0.93 9.55 -19.76
N HIS A 396 -1.29 10.02 -20.97
CA HIS A 396 -2.47 10.85 -21.20
C HIS A 396 -3.22 10.44 -22.46
N GLU A 397 -4.56 10.47 -22.42
CA GLU A 397 -5.40 10.06 -23.55
C GLU A 397 -5.47 11.10 -24.67
N ILE A 398 -5.43 12.41 -24.32
CA ILE A 398 -5.61 13.53 -25.23
C ILE A 398 -4.57 14.63 -24.93
N VAL A 399 -3.89 15.09 -25.96
CA VAL A 399 -3.00 16.26 -25.93
C VAL A 399 -3.51 17.28 -26.93
N PHE A 400 -3.83 18.48 -26.47
CA PHE A 400 -4.20 19.62 -27.31
C PHE A 400 -2.96 20.35 -27.81
N PHE A 401 -3.06 20.99 -28.96
CA PHE A 401 -2.01 21.85 -29.44
C PHE A 401 -2.55 23.12 -30.13
N VAL A 402 -1.75 24.16 -30.03
CA VAL A 402 -1.92 25.41 -30.79
C VAL A 402 -0.62 25.70 -31.52
N LYS A 403 -0.65 25.64 -32.84
CA LYS A 403 0.52 25.82 -33.73
C LYS A 403 0.35 27.10 -34.55
N ASP A 404 1.40 27.87 -34.65
CA ASP A 404 1.48 29.05 -35.51
C ASP A 404 2.68 28.95 -36.50
N ASN A 405 2.61 29.74 -37.58
CA ASN A 405 3.66 29.92 -38.56
C ASN A 405 4.49 31.21 -38.30
N GLY A 406 4.56 31.65 -37.04
CA GLY A 406 5.21 32.91 -36.66
C GLY A 406 6.73 32.86 -36.58
N ILE A 407 7.31 33.79 -35.82
CA ILE A 407 8.76 34.01 -35.71
C ILE A 407 9.50 32.87 -34.98
N GLY A 408 8.83 31.95 -34.32
CA GLY A 408 9.43 30.92 -33.51
C GLY A 408 10.13 31.42 -32.23
N ILE A 409 10.62 30.49 -31.41
CA ILE A 409 11.27 30.74 -30.10
C ILE A 409 12.60 30.01 -30.08
N GLU A 410 13.67 30.67 -29.65
CA GLU A 410 14.97 30.05 -29.48
C GLU A 410 14.94 29.02 -28.32
N SER A 411 15.70 27.91 -28.42
CA SER A 411 15.72 26.82 -27.47
C SER A 411 16.07 27.25 -26.03
N ASP A 412 16.98 28.21 -25.90
CA ASP A 412 17.42 28.76 -24.61
C ASP A 412 16.32 29.50 -23.83
N ASP A 413 15.27 29.90 -24.53
CA ASP A 413 14.15 30.65 -23.96
C ASP A 413 12.89 29.81 -23.69
N HIS A 414 12.85 28.56 -24.13
CA HIS A 414 11.70 27.65 -23.93
C HIS A 414 11.22 27.54 -22.47
N LYS A 415 12.16 27.54 -21.50
CA LYS A 415 11.80 27.53 -20.08
C LYS A 415 11.45 28.88 -19.51
N LYS A 416 12.04 29.96 -20.06
CA LYS A 416 11.89 31.33 -19.56
C LYS A 416 10.54 31.92 -19.89
N ILE A 417 9.94 31.59 -21.06
CA ILE A 417 8.66 32.15 -21.52
C ILE A 417 7.49 31.89 -20.57
N PHE A 418 7.57 30.88 -19.72
CA PHE A 418 6.56 30.58 -18.71
C PHE A 418 6.76 31.33 -17.39
N GLN A 419 7.84 32.11 -17.25
CA GLN A 419 8.05 32.93 -16.05
C GLN A 419 7.20 34.21 -16.18
N ILE A 420 6.60 34.62 -15.05
CA ILE A 420 5.72 35.81 -15.02
C ILE A 420 6.51 37.06 -15.40
N PHE A 421 5.90 37.92 -16.19
CA PHE A 421 6.48 39.18 -16.70
C PHE A 421 7.70 39.01 -17.62
N THR A 422 8.00 37.81 -18.07
CA THR A 422 9.11 37.56 -19.01
C THR A 422 8.70 37.89 -20.44
N ARG A 423 9.58 38.58 -21.16
CA ARG A 423 9.42 38.96 -22.59
C ARG A 423 10.73 38.73 -23.32
N LEU A 424 10.65 38.12 -24.51
CA LEU A 424 11.81 37.86 -25.37
C LEU A 424 12.12 39.02 -26.32
N HIS A 425 11.10 39.80 -26.74
CA HIS A 425 11.25 40.84 -27.72
C HIS A 425 11.07 42.25 -27.15
N LYS A 426 11.77 43.24 -27.75
CA LYS A 426 11.68 44.65 -27.38
C LYS A 426 10.27 45.20 -27.67
N LYS A 427 9.92 46.29 -26.98
CA LYS A 427 8.58 46.85 -26.88
C LYS A 427 7.95 47.26 -28.22
N ASP A 428 8.75 47.62 -29.19
CA ASP A 428 8.33 48.27 -30.43
C ASP A 428 8.21 47.31 -31.62
N GLN A 429 8.55 46.02 -31.45
CA GLN A 429 8.55 45.03 -32.54
C GLN A 429 7.22 44.34 -32.78
N PHE A 430 6.44 44.04 -31.71
CA PHE A 430 5.21 43.24 -31.79
C PHE A 430 4.09 43.78 -30.87
N GLY A 431 3.89 45.07 -30.83
CA GLY A 431 2.71 45.69 -30.21
C GLY A 431 2.44 45.38 -28.75
N GLY A 432 3.37 45.56 -27.87
CA GLY A 432 3.21 45.57 -26.40
C GLY A 432 2.40 44.41 -25.74
N GLY A 433 2.86 43.87 -24.63
CA GLY A 433 2.15 42.86 -23.83
C GLY A 433 2.71 42.83 -22.40
N SER A 434 1.97 42.25 -21.44
CA SER A 434 2.37 42.18 -20.04
C SER A 434 3.47 41.15 -19.78
N GLY A 435 3.59 40.11 -20.61
CA GLY A 435 4.46 38.95 -20.36
C GLY A 435 3.89 37.98 -19.34
N SER A 436 2.60 38.07 -19.00
CA SER A 436 1.91 37.25 -18.03
C SER A 436 1.09 36.09 -18.65
N GLY A 437 0.74 36.20 -19.94
CA GLY A 437 -0.18 35.26 -20.60
C GLY A 437 0.25 33.81 -20.53
N LEU A 438 1.52 33.49 -20.87
CA LEU A 438 2.01 32.09 -20.84
C LEU A 438 2.20 31.56 -19.42
N SER A 439 2.57 32.41 -18.46
CA SER A 439 2.62 32.00 -17.06
C SER A 439 1.23 31.67 -16.49
N LEU A 440 0.22 32.42 -16.94
CA LEU A 440 -1.17 32.16 -16.62
C LEU A 440 -1.67 30.86 -17.24
N VAL A 441 -1.39 30.62 -18.52
CA VAL A 441 -1.71 29.36 -19.20
C VAL A 441 -1.10 28.19 -18.44
N LYS A 442 0.17 28.26 -18.10
CA LYS A 442 0.84 27.23 -17.30
C LYS A 442 0.12 26.97 -15.96
N LYS A 443 -0.23 28.03 -15.24
CA LYS A 443 -0.93 27.94 -13.95
C LYS A 443 -2.32 27.31 -14.08
N ILE A 444 -3.08 27.64 -15.12
CA ILE A 444 -4.40 27.06 -15.36
C ILE A 444 -4.27 25.56 -15.70
N VAL A 445 -3.32 25.20 -16.56
CA VAL A 445 -3.05 23.80 -16.92
C VAL A 445 -2.64 22.98 -15.69
N GLU A 446 -1.71 23.50 -14.87
CA GLU A 446 -1.31 22.85 -13.60
C GLU A 446 -2.49 22.65 -12.64
N ARG A 447 -3.42 23.61 -12.57
CA ARG A 447 -4.64 23.49 -11.74
C ARG A 447 -5.62 22.43 -12.25
N HIS A 448 -5.60 22.14 -13.54
CA HIS A 448 -6.31 21.01 -14.14
C HIS A 448 -5.49 19.70 -14.07
N ASN A 449 -4.45 19.64 -13.21
CA ASN A 449 -3.53 18.51 -13.07
C ASN A 449 -2.88 18.11 -14.42
N GLY A 450 -2.70 19.07 -15.29
CA GLY A 450 -2.10 18.94 -16.60
C GLY A 450 -0.65 19.43 -16.65
N ASN A 451 -0.08 19.35 -17.84
CA ASN A 451 1.24 19.91 -18.16
C ASN A 451 1.20 20.63 -19.50
N ILE A 452 2.08 21.63 -19.69
CA ILE A 452 2.25 22.39 -20.93
C ILE A 452 3.71 22.40 -21.34
N TRP A 453 3.97 22.19 -22.63
CA TRP A 453 5.29 22.28 -23.25
C TRP A 453 5.21 22.87 -24.66
N LEU A 454 6.32 23.06 -25.32
CA LEU A 454 6.35 23.59 -26.68
C LEU A 454 7.42 22.90 -27.50
N GLU A 455 7.19 22.94 -28.80
CA GLU A 455 8.16 22.70 -29.87
C GLU A 455 8.20 23.94 -30.76
N SER A 456 9.36 24.46 -31.04
CA SER A 456 9.51 25.68 -31.85
C SER A 456 10.78 25.67 -32.64
N LYS A 457 10.70 26.20 -33.85
CA LYS A 457 11.84 26.43 -34.70
C LYS A 457 11.90 27.92 -35.07
N TYR A 458 12.96 28.61 -34.64
CA TYR A 458 13.12 30.03 -34.85
C TYR A 458 13.05 30.39 -36.34
N GLY A 459 12.24 31.38 -36.69
CA GLY A 459 11.94 31.83 -38.04
C GLY A 459 10.85 31.04 -38.78
N GLU A 460 10.36 29.90 -38.23
CA GLU A 460 9.44 29.02 -38.94
C GLU A 460 8.09 28.85 -38.23
N TYR A 461 8.09 28.38 -36.97
CA TYR A 461 6.84 28.08 -36.27
C TYR A 461 7.02 27.98 -34.75
N THR A 462 5.89 28.07 -34.00
CA THR A 462 5.78 27.61 -32.62
C THR A 462 4.56 26.73 -32.50
N CYS A 463 4.69 25.63 -31.71
CA CYS A 463 3.61 24.74 -31.34
C CYS A 463 3.59 24.53 -29.83
N PHE A 464 2.54 25.01 -29.18
CA PHE A 464 2.30 24.75 -27.76
C PHE A 464 1.43 23.52 -27.62
N TYR A 465 1.88 22.59 -26.78
CA TYR A 465 1.16 21.36 -26.44
C TYR A 465 0.74 21.40 -24.97
N PHE A 466 -0.45 20.94 -24.67
CA PHE A 466 -0.92 20.79 -23.29
C PHE A 466 -1.93 19.67 -23.15
N HIS A 467 -1.99 19.08 -21.97
CA HIS A 467 -3.06 18.16 -21.59
C HIS A 467 -3.75 18.64 -20.32
N LEU A 468 -5.00 18.22 -20.15
CA LEU A 468 -5.82 18.50 -18.98
C LEU A 468 -6.34 17.16 -18.47
N ASN A 469 -6.14 16.86 -17.17
CA ASN A 469 -6.69 15.65 -16.57
C ASN A 469 -8.13 15.90 -16.16
N SER A 470 -9.06 15.21 -16.82
CA SER A 470 -10.50 15.27 -16.53
C SER A 470 -10.91 14.58 -15.23
N ASN A 471 -10.00 13.83 -14.58
CA ASN A 471 -10.25 13.09 -13.34
C ASN A 471 -9.82 13.91 -12.12
N SER A 472 -10.64 14.85 -11.67
CA SER A 472 -10.46 15.49 -10.37
C SER A 472 -11.52 15.06 -9.37
N ARG A 473 -11.07 14.55 -8.24
CA ARG A 473 -11.70 14.47 -6.91
C ARG A 473 -13.14 13.92 -6.74
N ALA A 474 -13.94 13.70 -7.78
CA ALA A 474 -15.29 13.15 -7.63
C ALA A 474 -15.31 11.64 -7.29
N ASN A 475 -14.20 10.91 -7.43
CA ASN A 475 -14.13 9.47 -7.14
C ASN A 475 -13.40 9.09 -5.84
N SER A 476 -12.73 10.01 -5.14
CA SER A 476 -12.06 9.67 -3.87
C SER A 476 -13.01 9.66 -2.67
N GLU A 477 -14.17 10.31 -2.74
CA GLU A 477 -15.16 10.28 -1.66
C GLU A 477 -16.22 9.18 -1.80
N LYS A 478 -16.41 8.60 -3.00
CA LYS A 478 -17.36 7.48 -3.19
C LYS A 478 -16.78 6.10 -2.88
N THR A 479 -15.45 5.94 -2.78
CA THR A 479 -14.83 4.65 -2.47
C THR A 479 -14.68 4.41 -0.96
N ASN A 480 -14.84 5.43 -0.12
CA ASN A 480 -14.77 5.30 1.35
C ASN A 480 -16.12 5.06 2.03
N CYS A 481 -17.24 5.01 1.30
CA CYS A 481 -18.58 4.76 1.87
C CYS A 481 -19.14 3.35 1.63
N VAL A 482 -18.36 2.40 1.09
CA VAL A 482 -18.83 1.02 0.81
C VAL A 482 -18.13 -0.04 1.66
N ASN A 483 -17.19 0.35 2.56
CA ASN A 483 -16.55 -0.57 3.50
C ASN A 483 -16.63 -0.03 4.94
N THR A 484 -17.86 0.08 5.45
CA THR A 484 -18.15 0.06 6.89
C THR A 484 -19.27 -0.95 7.14
#